data_c35fd98d252ccb8a79e3c7646c85e731
#
_entry.id   c35fd98d252ccb8a79e3c7646c85e731
#
_cell.length_a   1.000
_cell.length_b   1.000
_cell.length_c   1.000
_cell.angle_alpha   90.00
_cell.angle_beta   90.00
_cell.angle_gamma   90.00
#
_symmetry.space_group_name_H-M   'P 1'
#
loop_
_entity.id
_entity.type
_entity.pdbx_description
1 polymer ?
#
loop_
_entity_poly.entity_id
_entity_poly.type
_entity_poly.pdbx_seq_one_letter_code
_entity_poly.pdbx_strand_id
1 'polypeptide(L)'
;VDHGKTSLVRALSGVNTDRLAEEQKRGLTIDLGFAYIDSGDIGFVDVPGHQKFIHNMVAGIAANQYAMLVIAADDGPMPQSHEHLDILSLTGLAQGCVVITKADRVTDERLQQCRAEIDRLLQHTFLQDSTRFVTSIEDPGSFDALLTHLRSKADDYQRQQQQRPFRLAIDRTFSVKGSGVVITG
;
A
#
# COMPACT_ATOMS: atom_id res chain seq x y z
N VAL A 1 8.76 9.39 5.05
CA VAL A 1 7.75 10.16 5.78
C VAL A 1 7.23 11.22 4.82
N ASP A 2 5.97 11.65 4.93
CA ASP A 2 5.33 12.74 4.15
C ASP A 2 5.12 12.50 2.65
N HIS A 3 5.27 11.29 2.15
CA HIS A 3 4.93 10.93 0.76
C HIS A 3 3.42 10.81 0.50
N GLY A 4 2.57 11.09 1.49
CA GLY A 4 1.12 11.12 1.33
C GLY A 4 0.43 9.76 1.28
N LYS A 5 0.99 8.69 1.90
CA LYS A 5 0.39 7.34 1.94
C LYS A 5 -1.02 7.36 2.54
N THR A 6 -1.15 7.84 3.77
CA THR A 6 -2.44 7.97 4.48
C THR A 6 -3.43 8.86 3.73
N SER A 7 -2.94 9.97 3.15
CA SER A 7 -3.78 10.87 2.33
C SER A 7 -4.29 10.19 1.06
N LEU A 8 -3.45 9.38 0.41
CA LEU A 8 -3.82 8.59 -0.76
C LEU A 8 -4.88 7.53 -0.39
N VAL A 9 -4.66 6.76 0.68
CA VAL A 9 -5.64 5.77 1.15
C VAL A 9 -6.96 6.44 1.50
N ARG A 10 -6.92 7.59 2.17
CA ARG A 10 -8.11 8.38 2.47
C ARG A 10 -8.84 8.86 1.22
N ALA A 11 -8.11 9.34 0.21
CA ALA A 11 -8.70 9.79 -1.06
C ALA A 11 -9.39 8.64 -1.81
N LEU A 12 -8.81 7.42 -1.78
CA LEU A 12 -9.36 6.24 -2.43
C LEU A 12 -10.57 5.63 -1.68
N SER A 13 -10.51 5.60 -0.34
CA SER A 13 -11.49 4.86 0.49
C SER A 13 -12.48 5.74 1.25
N GLY A 14 -12.20 7.04 1.36
CA GLY A 14 -12.95 7.95 2.24
C GLY A 14 -12.64 7.77 3.74
N VAL A 15 -11.79 6.80 4.11
CA VAL A 15 -11.48 6.45 5.51
C VAL A 15 -10.15 7.06 5.92
N ASN A 16 -10.11 7.73 7.07
CA ASN A 16 -8.85 8.15 7.68
C ASN A 16 -8.26 7.00 8.48
N THR A 17 -7.09 6.52 8.07
CA THR A 17 -6.39 5.40 8.71
C THR A 17 -5.60 5.80 9.95
N ASP A 18 -5.26 7.07 10.14
CA ASP A 18 -4.63 7.59 11.37
C ASP A 18 -5.68 7.72 12.48
N ARG A 19 -5.71 6.73 13.37
CA ARG A 19 -6.71 6.62 14.45
C ARG A 19 -6.20 7.11 15.79
N LEU A 20 -4.88 7.08 16.03
CA LEU A 20 -4.30 7.49 17.28
C LEU A 20 -4.20 9.02 17.35
N ALA A 21 -4.54 9.58 18.52
CA ALA A 21 -4.41 11.03 18.75
C ALA A 21 -2.97 11.52 18.56
N GLU A 22 -1.98 10.66 18.77
CA GLU A 22 -0.57 10.94 18.56
C GLU A 22 -0.22 10.99 17.07
N GLU A 23 -0.77 10.10 16.25
CA GLU A 23 -0.63 10.12 14.79
C GLU A 23 -1.16 11.42 14.20
N GLN A 24 -2.37 11.80 14.61
CA GLN A 24 -3.01 13.03 14.14
C GLN A 24 -2.26 14.29 14.55
N LYS A 25 -1.65 14.30 15.76
CA LYS A 25 -0.85 15.43 16.23
C LYS A 25 0.51 15.55 15.53
N ARG A 26 1.12 14.43 15.20
CA ARG A 26 2.46 14.38 14.60
C ARG A 26 2.45 14.30 13.08
N GLY A 27 1.28 14.02 12.48
CA GLY A 27 1.17 13.74 11.03
C GLY A 27 1.96 12.51 10.60
N LEU A 28 2.11 11.51 11.48
CA LEU A 28 2.96 10.35 11.28
C LEU A 28 2.21 9.08 11.70
N THR A 29 2.03 8.15 10.78
CA THR A 29 1.44 6.83 11.08
C THR A 29 2.38 6.01 11.97
N ILE A 30 1.87 5.51 13.07
CA ILE A 30 2.60 4.74 14.10
C ILE A 30 2.23 3.26 14.03
N ASP A 31 0.94 2.98 13.89
CA ASP A 31 0.39 1.63 13.85
C ASP A 31 -0.19 1.31 12.45
N LEU A 32 -0.68 0.10 12.25
CA LEU A 32 -1.32 -0.31 11.00
C LEU A 32 -2.70 0.32 10.87
N GLY A 33 -2.92 1.01 9.76
CA GLY A 33 -4.23 1.52 9.37
C GLY A 33 -4.90 0.59 8.36
N PHE A 34 -6.21 0.38 8.50
CA PHE A 34 -7.00 -0.46 7.59
C PHE A 34 -8.12 0.34 6.96
N ALA A 35 -8.27 0.23 5.66
CA ALA A 35 -9.35 0.81 4.89
C ALA A 35 -9.80 -0.14 3.79
N TYR A 36 -11.05 -0.02 3.36
CA TYR A 36 -11.63 -0.89 2.34
C TYR A 36 -12.41 -0.07 1.32
N ILE A 37 -12.41 -0.53 0.08
CA ILE A 37 -13.25 0.01 -1.01
C ILE A 37 -14.06 -1.12 -1.64
N ASP A 38 -15.03 -0.73 -2.49
CA ASP A 38 -15.87 -1.66 -3.27
C ASP A 38 -16.53 -2.72 -2.38
N SER A 39 -17.16 -2.29 -1.27
CA SER A 39 -17.84 -3.16 -0.31
C SER A 39 -16.94 -4.22 0.36
N GLY A 40 -15.63 -3.98 0.36
CA GLY A 40 -14.64 -4.85 1.00
C GLY A 40 -13.85 -5.73 0.04
N ASP A 41 -14.06 -5.59 -1.27
CA ASP A 41 -13.33 -6.39 -2.28
C ASP A 41 -11.83 -6.02 -2.36
N ILE A 42 -11.48 -4.77 -2.01
CA ILE A 42 -10.10 -4.31 -1.94
C ILE A 42 -9.83 -3.72 -0.57
N GLY A 43 -8.87 -4.31 0.16
CA GLY A 43 -8.37 -3.83 1.43
C GLY A 43 -7.03 -3.13 1.28
N PHE A 44 -6.86 -2.00 1.96
CA PHE A 44 -5.60 -1.29 2.12
C PHE A 44 -5.07 -1.50 3.53
N VAL A 45 -3.78 -1.77 3.63
CA VAL A 45 -3.03 -1.71 4.88
C VAL A 45 -2.07 -0.53 4.77
N ASP A 46 -2.39 0.55 5.46
CA ASP A 46 -1.53 1.72 5.56
C ASP A 46 -0.46 1.45 6.60
N VAL A 47 0.80 1.43 6.17
CA VAL A 47 1.93 1.06 7.01
C VAL A 47 2.75 2.28 7.38
N PRO A 48 3.32 2.33 8.62
CA PRO A 48 4.17 3.43 9.02
C PRO A 48 5.40 3.57 8.13
N GLY A 49 5.74 4.81 7.79
CA GLY A 49 6.89 5.14 6.95
C GLY A 49 8.19 5.38 7.71
N HIS A 50 8.16 5.43 9.03
CA HIS A 50 9.33 5.78 9.85
C HIS A 50 10.05 4.52 10.35
N GLN A 51 11.39 4.52 10.27
CA GLN A 51 12.26 3.39 10.65
C GLN A 51 11.95 2.80 12.04
N LYS A 52 11.55 3.61 13.01
CA LYS A 52 11.19 3.15 14.36
C LYS A 52 10.03 2.14 14.37
N PHE A 53 9.22 2.11 13.33
CA PHE A 53 8.02 1.29 13.25
C PHE A 53 8.12 0.18 12.19
N ILE A 54 9.33 -0.20 11.78
CA ILE A 54 9.59 -1.25 10.79
C ILE A 54 8.90 -2.57 11.18
N HIS A 55 8.86 -2.93 12.46
CA HIS A 55 8.18 -4.15 12.90
C HIS A 55 6.68 -4.15 12.57
N ASN A 56 6.00 -3.01 12.76
CA ASN A 56 4.60 -2.86 12.40
C ASN A 56 4.43 -2.94 10.87
N MET A 57 5.33 -2.31 10.11
CA MET A 57 5.34 -2.40 8.65
C MET A 57 5.47 -3.86 8.17
N VAL A 58 6.43 -4.62 8.69
CA VAL A 58 6.64 -6.03 8.32
C VAL A 58 5.41 -6.89 8.65
N ALA A 59 4.80 -6.69 9.83
CA ALA A 59 3.57 -7.37 10.21
C ALA A 59 2.41 -7.06 9.25
N GLY A 60 2.28 -5.80 8.83
CA GLY A 60 1.27 -5.40 7.84
C GLY A 60 1.49 -6.00 6.46
N ILE A 61 2.75 -6.16 6.03
CA ILE A 61 3.09 -6.68 4.70
C ILE A 61 2.83 -8.19 4.60
N ALA A 62 3.05 -8.96 5.66
CA ALA A 62 3.09 -10.42 5.63
C ALA A 62 1.81 -11.09 5.08
N ALA A 63 0.66 -10.44 5.22
CA ALA A 63 -0.63 -10.92 4.73
C ALA A 63 -1.02 -10.37 3.35
N ASN A 64 -0.23 -9.45 2.79
CA ASN A 64 -0.57 -8.76 1.56
C ASN A 64 0.11 -9.40 0.34
N GLN A 65 -0.51 -9.24 -0.82
CA GLN A 65 -0.03 -9.84 -2.07
C GLN A 65 0.29 -8.80 -3.14
N TYR A 66 -0.03 -7.55 -2.88
CA TYR A 66 0.17 -6.45 -3.81
C TYR A 66 0.72 -5.22 -3.07
N ALA A 67 1.81 -4.66 -3.56
CA ALA A 67 2.42 -3.47 -2.98
C ALA A 67 2.05 -2.22 -3.76
N MET A 68 1.79 -1.13 -3.05
CA MET A 68 1.65 0.19 -3.62
C MET A 68 2.76 1.09 -3.06
N LEU A 69 3.82 1.30 -3.84
CA LEU A 69 4.93 2.17 -3.47
C LEU A 69 4.53 3.62 -3.74
N VAL A 70 4.48 4.44 -2.69
CA VAL A 70 4.04 5.83 -2.76
C VAL A 70 5.24 6.77 -2.65
N ILE A 71 5.42 7.64 -3.63
CA ILE A 71 6.52 8.62 -3.69
C ILE A 71 5.92 9.99 -4.03
N ALA A 72 6.26 11.01 -3.25
CA ALA A 72 5.84 12.37 -3.52
C ALA A 72 6.71 13.01 -4.62
N ALA A 73 6.08 13.72 -5.56
CA ALA A 73 6.76 14.32 -6.70
C ALA A 73 7.74 15.44 -6.29
N ASP A 74 7.43 16.15 -5.21
CA ASP A 74 8.25 17.23 -4.66
C ASP A 74 9.56 16.68 -4.07
N ASP A 75 9.49 15.64 -3.27
CA ASP A 75 10.65 15.03 -2.59
C ASP A 75 11.42 14.06 -3.49
N GLY A 76 10.71 13.28 -4.31
CA GLY A 76 11.29 12.12 -5.03
C GLY A 76 11.58 10.95 -4.10
N PRO A 77 12.34 9.94 -4.57
CA PRO A 77 12.78 8.82 -3.74
C PRO A 77 13.67 9.28 -2.59
N MET A 78 13.33 8.89 -1.37
CA MET A 78 14.07 9.16 -0.15
C MET A 78 14.80 7.89 0.33
N PRO A 79 15.82 7.98 1.23
CA PRO A 79 16.50 6.79 1.76
C PRO A 79 15.54 5.73 2.29
N GLN A 80 14.45 6.14 2.94
CA GLN A 80 13.40 5.24 3.40
C GLN A 80 12.66 4.50 2.26
N SER A 81 12.63 5.06 1.06
CA SER A 81 12.03 4.39 -0.10
C SER A 81 12.85 3.16 -0.51
N HIS A 82 14.17 3.23 -0.42
CA HIS A 82 15.07 2.09 -0.63
C HIS A 82 14.86 1.02 0.43
N GLU A 83 14.87 1.40 1.71
CA GLU A 83 14.65 0.47 2.83
C GLU A 83 13.30 -0.25 2.71
N HIS A 84 12.23 0.47 2.39
CA HIS A 84 10.91 -0.13 2.21
C HIS A 84 10.88 -1.10 1.03
N LEU A 85 11.54 -0.75 -0.07
CA LEU A 85 11.62 -1.60 -1.26
C LEU A 85 12.40 -2.89 -0.98
N ASP A 86 13.48 -2.81 -0.21
CA ASP A 86 14.26 -3.96 0.24
C ASP A 86 13.42 -4.89 1.12
N ILE A 87 12.67 -4.31 2.08
CA ILE A 87 11.74 -5.08 2.93
C ILE A 87 10.67 -5.78 2.09
N LEU A 88 10.03 -5.06 1.15
CA LEU A 88 9.03 -5.63 0.25
C LEU A 88 9.61 -6.81 -0.56
N SER A 89 10.82 -6.68 -1.05
CA SER A 89 11.51 -7.73 -1.80
C SER A 89 11.80 -8.95 -0.93
N LEU A 90 12.24 -8.74 0.32
CA LEU A 90 12.54 -9.82 1.28
C LEU A 90 11.27 -10.56 1.75
N THR A 91 10.10 -9.91 1.75
CA THR A 91 8.83 -10.56 2.10
C THR A 91 8.24 -11.44 1.00
N GLY A 92 8.90 -11.48 -0.18
CA GLY A 92 8.48 -12.31 -1.31
C GLY A 92 7.31 -11.72 -2.11
N LEU A 93 7.01 -10.44 -1.91
CA LEU A 93 6.06 -9.72 -2.76
C LEU A 93 6.58 -9.64 -4.19
N ALA A 94 5.75 -10.06 -5.14
CA ALA A 94 6.12 -10.13 -6.56
C ALA A 94 5.30 -9.18 -7.44
N GLN A 95 4.30 -8.50 -6.89
CA GLN A 95 3.40 -7.62 -7.64
C GLN A 95 3.19 -6.30 -6.92
N GLY A 96 3.05 -5.23 -7.70
CA GLY A 96 2.77 -3.92 -7.16
C GLY A 96 2.66 -2.86 -8.25
N CYS A 97 2.40 -1.63 -7.81
CA CYS A 97 2.45 -0.42 -8.63
C CYS A 97 3.16 0.71 -7.89
N VAL A 98 3.47 1.76 -8.62
CA VAL A 98 4.02 3.00 -8.04
C VAL A 98 3.02 4.12 -8.20
N VAL A 99 2.82 4.89 -7.12
CA VAL A 99 1.96 6.07 -7.13
C VAL A 99 2.80 7.30 -6.79
N ILE A 100 2.86 8.22 -7.75
CA ILE A 100 3.51 9.52 -7.59
C ILE A 100 2.44 10.49 -7.11
N THR A 101 2.57 10.97 -5.89
CA THR A 101 1.61 11.89 -5.24
C THR A 101 2.08 13.33 -5.33
N LYS A 102 1.23 14.27 -4.93
CA LYS A 102 1.51 15.72 -4.88
C LYS A 102 1.95 16.29 -6.23
N ALA A 103 1.41 15.78 -7.32
CA ALA A 103 1.76 16.25 -8.66
C ALA A 103 1.37 17.73 -8.90
N ASP A 104 0.38 18.22 -8.17
CA ASP A 104 -0.06 19.63 -8.15
C ASP A 104 0.98 20.60 -7.60
N ARG A 105 1.98 20.11 -6.86
CA ARG A 105 2.98 20.94 -6.18
C ARG A 105 4.27 21.15 -6.96
N VAL A 106 4.37 20.55 -8.13
CA VAL A 106 5.61 20.54 -8.91
C VAL A 106 5.36 20.95 -10.36
N THR A 107 6.43 21.40 -11.04
CA THR A 107 6.41 21.63 -12.48
C THR A 107 6.54 20.31 -13.25
N ASP A 108 6.22 20.34 -14.55
CA ASP A 108 6.36 19.16 -15.41
C ASP A 108 7.82 18.68 -15.47
N GLU A 109 8.80 19.60 -15.44
CA GLU A 109 10.23 19.26 -15.43
C GLU A 109 10.59 18.46 -14.16
N ARG A 110 10.10 18.92 -12.98
CA ARG A 110 10.34 18.22 -11.71
C ARG A 110 9.67 16.85 -11.71
N LEU A 111 8.46 16.76 -12.24
CA LEU A 111 7.73 15.49 -12.37
C LEU A 111 8.50 14.51 -13.25
N GLN A 112 9.03 14.94 -14.39
CA GLN A 112 9.86 14.09 -15.26
C GLN A 112 11.18 13.66 -14.57
N GLN A 113 11.80 14.56 -13.83
CA GLN A 113 12.98 14.24 -13.02
C GLN A 113 12.64 13.18 -11.96
N CYS A 114 11.54 13.35 -11.23
CA CYS A 114 11.08 12.37 -10.24
C CYS A 114 10.83 10.99 -10.87
N ARG A 115 10.22 10.94 -12.05
CA ARG A 115 10.04 9.68 -12.81
C ARG A 115 11.37 9.00 -13.11
N ALA A 116 12.37 9.75 -13.58
CA ALA A 116 13.69 9.21 -13.85
C ALA A 116 14.43 8.75 -12.58
N GLU A 117 14.21 9.41 -11.44
CA GLU A 117 14.72 9.00 -10.13
C GLU A 117 14.08 7.69 -9.68
N ILE A 118 12.75 7.56 -9.85
CA ILE A 118 12.00 6.34 -9.56
C ILE A 118 12.47 5.18 -10.46
N ASP A 119 12.64 5.41 -11.75
CA ASP A 119 13.12 4.37 -12.67
C ASP A 119 14.48 3.82 -12.26
N ARG A 120 15.39 4.69 -11.78
CA ARG A 120 16.68 4.26 -11.23
C ARG A 120 16.54 3.48 -9.92
N LEU A 121 15.64 3.92 -9.01
CA LEU A 121 15.36 3.21 -7.76
C LEU A 121 14.85 1.79 -8.02
N LEU A 122 14.00 1.61 -9.03
CA LEU A 122 13.32 0.34 -9.29
C LEU A 122 14.14 -0.65 -10.13
N GLN A 123 15.30 -0.26 -10.64
CA GLN A 123 16.17 -1.17 -11.39
C GLN A 123 16.51 -2.42 -10.58
N HIS A 124 16.35 -3.59 -11.23
CA HIS A 124 16.58 -4.91 -10.61
C HIS A 124 15.65 -5.27 -9.43
N THR A 125 14.54 -4.58 -9.29
CA THR A 125 13.50 -4.91 -8.30
C THR A 125 12.26 -5.52 -8.95
N PHE A 126 11.38 -6.12 -8.14
CA PHE A 126 10.11 -6.66 -8.64
C PHE A 126 9.13 -5.60 -9.17
N LEU A 127 9.36 -4.31 -8.88
CA LEU A 127 8.58 -3.17 -9.35
C LEU A 127 9.17 -2.51 -10.62
N GLN A 128 10.25 -3.03 -11.19
CA GLN A 128 10.92 -2.42 -12.35
C GLN A 128 9.94 -2.14 -13.50
N ASP A 129 9.13 -3.11 -13.86
CA ASP A 129 8.16 -3.02 -14.96
C ASP A 129 6.73 -2.71 -14.48
N SER A 130 6.58 -2.26 -13.24
CA SER A 130 5.29 -1.95 -12.64
C SER A 130 4.66 -0.71 -13.27
N THR A 131 3.32 -0.66 -13.27
CA THR A 131 2.57 0.54 -13.71
C THR A 131 2.81 1.70 -12.74
N ARG A 132 2.97 2.91 -13.29
CA ARG A 132 3.17 4.16 -12.56
C ARG A 132 1.97 5.06 -12.73
N PHE A 133 1.42 5.54 -11.63
CA PHE A 133 0.31 6.47 -11.60
C PHE A 133 0.76 7.81 -11.04
N VAL A 134 0.25 8.89 -11.60
CA VAL A 134 0.47 10.26 -11.11
C VAL A 134 -0.85 10.75 -10.55
N THR A 135 -0.84 11.18 -9.30
CA THR A 135 -2.06 11.56 -8.58
C THR A 135 -1.89 12.88 -7.83
N SER A 136 -3.00 13.59 -7.66
CA SER A 136 -3.12 14.77 -6.83
C SER A 136 -4.42 14.72 -6.04
N ILE A 137 -4.39 15.11 -4.78
CA ILE A 137 -5.60 15.29 -3.97
C ILE A 137 -6.44 16.48 -4.44
N GLU A 138 -5.86 17.41 -5.17
CA GLU A 138 -6.55 18.57 -5.77
C GLU A 138 -7.28 18.19 -7.07
N ASP A 139 -6.93 17.05 -7.68
CA ASP A 139 -7.58 16.51 -8.87
C ASP A 139 -8.12 15.09 -8.60
N PRO A 140 -9.38 14.96 -8.17
CA PRO A 140 -9.99 13.65 -7.90
C PRO A 140 -10.00 12.72 -9.12
N GLY A 141 -10.06 13.23 -10.35
CA GLY A 141 -10.02 12.42 -11.57
C GLY A 141 -8.67 11.72 -11.78
N SER A 142 -7.60 12.22 -11.15
CA SER A 142 -6.27 11.59 -11.22
C SER A 142 -6.22 10.18 -10.60
N PHE A 143 -7.21 9.81 -9.78
CA PHE A 143 -7.28 8.48 -9.15
C PHE A 143 -7.97 7.42 -10.00
N ASP A 144 -8.71 7.80 -11.06
CA ASP A 144 -9.55 6.86 -11.84
C ASP A 144 -8.75 5.73 -12.48
N ALA A 145 -7.59 6.06 -13.06
CA ALA A 145 -6.70 5.07 -13.67
C ALA A 145 -6.13 4.10 -12.62
N LEU A 146 -5.77 4.60 -11.44
CA LEU A 146 -5.29 3.79 -10.32
C LEU A 146 -6.40 2.86 -9.81
N LEU A 147 -7.61 3.37 -9.57
CA LEU A 147 -8.76 2.58 -9.13
C LEU A 147 -9.11 1.48 -10.13
N THR A 148 -9.14 1.80 -11.43
CA THR A 148 -9.39 0.82 -12.49
C THR A 148 -8.33 -0.28 -12.48
N HIS A 149 -7.07 0.08 -12.32
CA HIS A 149 -5.98 -0.87 -12.22
C HIS A 149 -6.11 -1.78 -11.00
N LEU A 150 -6.38 -1.23 -9.81
CA LEU A 150 -6.54 -1.99 -8.58
C LEU A 150 -7.72 -2.96 -8.66
N ARG A 151 -8.86 -2.55 -9.23
CA ARG A 151 -10.01 -3.41 -9.47
C ARG A 151 -9.67 -4.58 -10.40
N SER A 152 -8.99 -4.29 -11.51
CA SER A 152 -8.53 -5.36 -12.43
C SER A 152 -7.61 -6.37 -11.73
N LYS A 153 -6.71 -5.90 -10.84
CA LYS A 153 -5.84 -6.77 -10.05
C LYS A 153 -6.60 -7.61 -9.02
N ALA A 154 -7.61 -7.02 -8.38
CA ALA A 154 -8.48 -7.75 -7.46
C ALA A 154 -9.27 -8.86 -8.19
N ASP A 155 -9.84 -8.57 -9.36
CA ASP A 155 -10.54 -9.56 -10.19
C ASP A 155 -9.62 -10.70 -10.62
N ASP A 156 -8.40 -10.39 -11.07
CA ASP A 156 -7.40 -11.39 -11.47
C ASP A 156 -7.03 -12.28 -10.30
N TYR A 157 -6.85 -11.68 -9.12
CA TYR A 157 -6.56 -12.42 -7.89
C TYR A 157 -7.70 -13.34 -7.48
N GLN A 158 -8.94 -12.87 -7.49
CA GLN A 158 -10.12 -13.66 -7.17
C GLN A 158 -10.25 -14.86 -8.11
N ARG A 159 -10.07 -14.67 -9.42
CA ARG A 159 -10.09 -15.77 -10.41
C ARG A 159 -9.02 -16.82 -10.12
N GLN A 160 -7.81 -16.41 -9.76
CA GLN A 160 -6.74 -17.32 -9.40
C GLN A 160 -7.05 -18.09 -8.10
N GLN A 161 -7.67 -17.44 -7.11
CA GLN A 161 -8.02 -18.07 -5.84
C GLN A 161 -9.13 -19.12 -6.00
N GLN A 162 -10.12 -18.86 -6.86
CA GLN A 162 -11.19 -19.85 -7.15
C GLN A 162 -10.67 -21.18 -7.69
N GLN A 163 -9.49 -21.19 -8.29
CA GLN A 163 -8.84 -22.40 -8.82
C GLN A 163 -7.93 -23.10 -7.79
N ARG A 164 -7.72 -22.53 -6.62
CA ARG A 164 -6.84 -23.06 -5.59
C ARG A 164 -7.63 -23.80 -4.50
N PRO A 165 -7.11 -24.90 -3.94
CA PRO A 165 -7.71 -25.50 -2.77
C PRO A 165 -7.66 -24.53 -1.59
N PHE A 166 -8.71 -24.56 -0.77
CA PHE A 166 -8.76 -23.77 0.47
C PHE A 166 -7.58 -24.14 1.37
N ARG A 167 -6.89 -23.12 1.88
CA ARG A 167 -5.81 -23.23 2.87
C ARG A 167 -6.00 -22.20 3.96
N LEU A 168 -5.88 -22.62 5.21
CA LEU A 168 -5.87 -21.75 6.38
C LEU A 168 -4.66 -22.12 7.24
N ALA A 169 -3.75 -21.17 7.44
CA ALA A 169 -2.68 -21.30 8.43
C ALA A 169 -3.27 -21.01 9.81
N ILE A 170 -3.48 -22.05 10.61
CA ILE A 170 -4.14 -21.94 11.92
C ILE A 170 -3.17 -21.32 12.92
N ASP A 171 -3.52 -20.17 13.49
CA ASP A 171 -2.79 -19.55 14.59
C ASP A 171 -3.41 -19.86 15.96
N ARG A 172 -4.75 -20.03 16.02
CA ARG A 172 -5.47 -20.34 17.27
C ARG A 172 -6.59 -21.35 17.03
N THR A 173 -6.83 -22.13 18.08
CA THR A 173 -7.93 -23.07 18.15
C THR A 173 -8.60 -22.96 19.51
N PHE A 174 -9.93 -22.77 19.55
CA PHE A 174 -10.69 -22.71 20.79
C PHE A 174 -12.08 -23.28 20.60
N SER A 175 -12.70 -23.70 21.69
CA SER A 175 -14.05 -24.26 21.68
C SER A 175 -15.08 -23.21 22.10
N VAL A 176 -16.13 -23.09 21.32
CA VAL A 176 -17.28 -22.23 21.61
C VAL A 176 -18.48 -23.10 21.87
N LYS A 177 -19.14 -22.92 23.05
CA LYS A 177 -20.34 -23.68 23.41
C LYS A 177 -21.44 -23.49 22.38
N GLY A 178 -21.92 -24.55 21.78
CA GLY A 178 -22.97 -24.55 20.75
C GLY A 178 -22.47 -24.45 19.31
N SER A 179 -21.22 -23.99 19.08
CA SER A 179 -20.61 -23.87 17.74
C SER A 179 -19.49 -24.88 17.48
N GLY A 180 -19.01 -25.56 18.53
CA GLY A 180 -17.93 -26.53 18.39
C GLY A 180 -16.55 -25.90 18.42
N VAL A 181 -15.61 -26.47 17.65
CA VAL A 181 -14.24 -25.97 17.54
C VAL A 181 -14.19 -24.84 16.51
N VAL A 182 -13.65 -23.72 16.93
CA VAL A 182 -13.37 -22.54 16.07
C VAL A 182 -11.87 -22.43 15.87
N ILE A 183 -11.48 -22.18 14.65
CA ILE A 183 -10.08 -21.95 14.25
C ILE A 183 -9.97 -20.55 13.67
N THR A 184 -8.85 -19.89 13.94
CA THR A 184 -8.46 -18.60 13.33
C THR A 184 -7.07 -18.72 12.72
N GLY A 185 -6.84 -17.92 11.67
CA GLY A 185 -5.58 -17.88 10.96
C GLY A 185 -5.59 -16.88 9.81
#